data_ac7206d1d9dbb22b9e00f51c792b24bf
#
_entry.id   ac7206d1d9dbb22b9e00f51c792b24bf
#
_cell.length_a   1.000
_cell.length_b   1.000
_cell.length_c   1.000
_cell.angle_alpha   90.00
_cell.angle_beta   90.00
_cell.angle_gamma   90.00
#
_symmetry.space_group_name_H-M   'P 1'
#
loop_
_entity.id
_entity.type
_entity.pdbx_description
1 polymer ?
#
loop_
_entity_poly.entity_id
_entity_poly.type
_entity_poly.pdbx_seq_one_letter_code
_entity_poly.pdbx_strand_id
1 'polypeptide(L)'
;MKTAWMAGAALAAMVAGAHAAPQRDEKVYAAVTANKAGAVDLLKQIVNVDSGTGDVAGGAKVAGILSARLKALGAEVRNEKSEAPDLPDNVVAVFHGTGKGKILVIAHFDTVFGPGTVKGRPFSIDANNRAHGPGVGDEKAGDVVALTALKILHDLNFKDYASITVLLDASEERGSPSCANLIKKLAAENDVEFNMEPGDAPDVLTVWRKGAGDIVIHVEGRAAHAGMVPQNGRNAAMELTHQINALGNAFPTSGDGVTANLTLMKAGSRANIIPDSAEATLDVRFRKPDELQQVIARVKANAAKTAVPDTKVTVTASGSFPPLVENAQTHALALHTDAIYAELGKKIGHGGNGGASESAVAQSVGTPALDGLGAVGGDFHTDHEWIDLNTLEPRVYLFTRLLMETGARPPGK
;
A
#
# COMPACT_ATOMS: atom_id res chain seq x y z
N MET A 1 -69.79 18.39 44.03
CA MET A 1 -69.40 17.12 43.45
C MET A 1 -68.03 17.32 42.81
N LYS A 2 -66.97 16.87 43.46
CA LYS A 2 -65.60 16.98 42.99
C LYS A 2 -65.16 15.58 42.50
N THR A 3 -64.94 15.43 41.20
CA THR A 3 -64.40 14.21 40.59
C THR A 3 -62.91 14.35 40.50
N ALA A 4 -62.18 13.47 41.22
CA ALA A 4 -60.74 13.34 41.18
C ALA A 4 -60.33 12.39 39.99
N TRP A 5 -59.43 12.85 39.14
CA TRP A 5 -58.80 12.05 38.13
C TRP A 5 -57.45 11.52 38.71
N MET A 6 -57.32 10.22 38.83
CA MET A 6 -56.06 9.54 39.09
C MET A 6 -55.34 9.33 37.74
N ALA A 7 -54.17 9.96 37.60
CA ALA A 7 -53.25 9.67 36.49
C ALA A 7 -52.30 8.53 36.94
N GLY A 8 -52.46 7.35 36.34
CA GLY A 8 -51.54 6.24 36.50
C GLY A 8 -50.29 6.46 35.66
N ALA A 9 -49.14 6.64 36.27
CA ALA A 9 -47.83 6.65 35.62
C ALA A 9 -47.38 5.20 35.37
N ALA A 10 -47.40 4.75 34.15
CA ALA A 10 -46.76 3.49 33.74
C ALA A 10 -45.24 3.71 33.60
N LEU A 11 -44.47 3.14 34.54
CA LEU A 11 -43.01 3.11 34.48
C LEU A 11 -42.62 2.07 33.43
N ALA A 12 -42.24 2.44 32.24
CA ALA A 12 -41.64 1.56 31.25
C ALA A 12 -40.17 1.33 31.67
N ALA A 13 -39.90 0.17 32.25
CA ALA A 13 -38.54 -0.31 32.49
C ALA A 13 -37.90 -0.65 31.15
N MET A 14 -37.02 0.22 30.62
CA MET A 14 -36.11 -0.14 29.53
C MET A 14 -35.11 -1.14 30.10
N VAL A 15 -35.30 -2.40 29.77
CA VAL A 15 -34.26 -3.43 29.94
C VAL A 15 -33.20 -3.14 28.89
N ALA A 16 -32.15 -2.42 29.24
CA ALA A 16 -30.95 -2.34 28.47
C ALA A 16 -30.36 -3.75 28.42
N GLY A 17 -30.54 -4.44 27.33
CA GLY A 17 -29.85 -5.71 27.07
C GLY A 17 -28.35 -5.45 27.13
N ALA A 18 -27.71 -5.89 28.20
CA ALA A 18 -26.26 -5.94 28.26
C ALA A 18 -25.80 -6.90 27.14
N HIS A 19 -25.35 -6.36 26.02
CA HIS A 19 -24.61 -7.15 25.04
C HIS A 19 -23.37 -7.62 25.79
N ALA A 20 -23.21 -8.94 25.95
CA ALA A 20 -21.98 -9.51 26.48
C ALA A 20 -20.81 -8.95 25.63
N ALA A 21 -19.75 -8.48 26.29
CA ALA A 21 -18.55 -8.06 25.58
C ALA A 21 -18.09 -9.21 24.66
N PRO A 22 -17.64 -8.90 23.43
CA PRO A 22 -17.15 -9.93 22.51
C PRO A 22 -16.06 -10.75 23.21
N GLN A 23 -16.22 -12.07 23.15
CA GLN A 23 -15.32 -12.98 23.87
C GLN A 23 -14.14 -13.33 22.98
N ARG A 24 -12.93 -13.13 23.50
CA ARG A 24 -11.68 -13.46 22.83
C ARG A 24 -11.62 -14.96 22.50
N ASP A 25 -11.17 -15.30 21.30
CA ASP A 25 -10.81 -16.69 20.96
C ASP A 25 -9.49 -17.06 21.65
N GLU A 26 -9.59 -17.80 22.76
CA GLU A 26 -8.45 -18.16 23.60
C GLU A 26 -7.44 -19.07 22.90
N LYS A 27 -7.89 -19.89 21.93
CA LYS A 27 -6.99 -20.77 21.15
C LYS A 27 -6.14 -19.96 20.20
N VAL A 28 -6.76 -19.04 19.48
CA VAL A 28 -6.06 -18.12 18.56
C VAL A 28 -5.11 -17.23 19.37
N TYR A 29 -5.56 -16.66 20.47
CA TYR A 29 -4.74 -15.78 21.29
C TYR A 29 -3.50 -16.50 21.86
N ALA A 30 -3.67 -17.71 22.40
CA ALA A 30 -2.55 -18.51 22.87
C ALA A 30 -1.56 -18.85 21.75
N ALA A 31 -2.07 -19.16 20.56
CA ALA A 31 -1.23 -19.42 19.38
C ALA A 31 -0.47 -18.17 18.93
N VAL A 32 -1.09 -16.99 18.94
CA VAL A 32 -0.43 -15.71 18.64
C VAL A 32 0.73 -15.46 19.59
N THR A 33 0.47 -15.55 20.91
CA THR A 33 1.50 -15.34 21.94
C THR A 33 2.67 -16.33 21.78
N ALA A 34 2.37 -17.60 21.49
CA ALA A 34 3.40 -18.62 21.29
C ALA A 34 4.27 -18.36 20.03
N ASN A 35 3.74 -17.70 19.01
CA ASN A 35 4.43 -17.42 17.77
C ASN A 35 5.16 -16.06 17.73
N LYS A 36 4.99 -15.18 18.76
CA LYS A 36 5.58 -13.83 18.78
C LYS A 36 7.09 -13.81 18.54
N ALA A 37 7.85 -14.63 19.25
CA ALA A 37 9.29 -14.68 19.12
C ALA A 37 9.72 -15.08 17.70
N GLY A 38 9.07 -16.11 17.13
CA GLY A 38 9.31 -16.53 15.75
C GLY A 38 8.95 -15.49 14.70
N ALA A 39 7.92 -14.68 14.95
CA ALA A 39 7.56 -13.55 14.08
C ALA A 39 8.66 -12.47 14.08
N VAL A 40 9.16 -12.08 15.25
CA VAL A 40 10.27 -11.11 15.36
C VAL A 40 11.56 -11.65 14.75
N ASP A 41 11.85 -12.93 14.90
CA ASP A 41 13.02 -13.58 14.28
C ASP A 41 12.91 -13.58 12.75
N LEU A 42 11.72 -13.87 12.20
CA LEU A 42 11.49 -13.78 10.76
C LEU A 42 11.66 -12.34 10.27
N LEU A 43 11.07 -11.36 10.96
CA LEU A 43 11.22 -9.94 10.61
C LEU A 43 12.70 -9.54 10.56
N LYS A 44 13.46 -9.89 11.61
CA LYS A 44 14.91 -9.65 11.65
C LYS A 44 15.64 -10.31 10.48
N GLN A 45 15.23 -11.54 10.11
CA GLN A 45 15.85 -12.27 9.01
C GLN A 45 15.66 -11.55 7.67
N ILE A 46 14.43 -11.12 7.35
CA ILE A 46 14.12 -10.50 6.06
C ILE A 46 14.52 -9.02 5.99
N VAL A 47 14.46 -8.27 7.10
CA VAL A 47 14.93 -6.88 7.15
C VAL A 47 16.45 -6.79 6.93
N ASN A 48 17.22 -7.79 7.38
CA ASN A 48 18.66 -7.86 7.19
C ASN A 48 19.08 -8.35 5.78
N VAL A 49 18.15 -8.33 4.82
CA VAL A 49 18.44 -8.55 3.41
C VAL A 49 18.04 -7.30 2.64
N ASP A 50 18.99 -6.67 1.93
CA ASP A 50 18.64 -5.62 0.97
C ASP A 50 17.71 -6.19 -0.10
N SER A 51 16.60 -5.48 -0.37
CA SER A 51 15.60 -5.89 -1.37
C SER A 51 14.95 -4.67 -2.04
N GLY A 52 15.73 -3.62 -2.32
CA GLY A 52 15.21 -2.46 -3.06
C GLY A 52 14.67 -2.85 -4.42
N THR A 53 13.61 -2.18 -4.89
CA THR A 53 12.99 -2.49 -6.18
C THR A 53 14.02 -2.49 -7.31
N GLY A 54 14.16 -3.62 -8.00
CA GLY A 54 15.18 -3.84 -9.03
C GLY A 54 16.46 -4.51 -8.52
N ASP A 55 16.64 -4.72 -7.22
CA ASP A 55 17.67 -5.63 -6.70
C ASP A 55 17.21 -7.09 -6.88
N VAL A 56 17.42 -7.62 -8.07
CA VAL A 56 17.01 -9.00 -8.41
C VAL A 56 17.62 -10.04 -7.45
N ALA A 57 18.86 -9.84 -7.03
CA ALA A 57 19.56 -10.80 -6.17
C ALA A 57 19.06 -10.73 -4.72
N GLY A 58 18.84 -9.54 -4.20
CA GLY A 58 18.29 -9.32 -2.87
C GLY A 58 16.83 -9.73 -2.77
N GLY A 59 16.01 -9.31 -3.74
CA GLY A 59 14.61 -9.71 -3.82
C GLY A 59 14.44 -11.23 -3.90
N ALA A 60 15.25 -11.93 -4.73
CA ALA A 60 15.21 -13.40 -4.80
C ALA A 60 15.56 -14.08 -3.47
N LYS A 61 16.43 -13.48 -2.63
CA LYS A 61 16.72 -14.02 -1.30
C LYS A 61 15.53 -13.90 -0.36
N VAL A 62 14.88 -12.71 -0.30
CA VAL A 62 13.68 -12.52 0.53
C VAL A 62 12.56 -13.41 0.04
N ALA A 63 12.25 -13.42 -1.26
CA ALA A 63 11.27 -14.33 -1.87
C ALA A 63 11.54 -15.81 -1.54
N GLY A 64 12.80 -16.23 -1.55
CA GLY A 64 13.21 -17.59 -1.18
C GLY A 64 12.91 -17.93 0.27
N ILE A 65 13.17 -17.01 1.22
CA ILE A 65 12.87 -17.18 2.65
C ILE A 65 11.37 -17.33 2.87
N LEU A 66 10.57 -16.42 2.28
CA LEU A 66 9.11 -16.41 2.43
C LEU A 66 8.49 -17.64 1.76
N SER A 67 8.90 -17.97 0.53
CA SER A 67 8.45 -19.17 -0.20
C SER A 67 8.72 -20.47 0.55
N ALA A 68 9.90 -20.62 1.17
CA ALA A 68 10.24 -21.81 1.94
C ALA A 68 9.28 -21.99 3.13
N ARG A 69 8.90 -20.89 3.80
CA ARG A 69 7.95 -20.93 4.92
C ARG A 69 6.53 -21.26 4.45
N LEU A 70 6.06 -20.64 3.36
CA LEU A 70 4.75 -20.94 2.77
C LEU A 70 4.64 -22.40 2.35
N LYS A 71 5.70 -22.97 1.71
CA LYS A 71 5.76 -24.39 1.37
C LYS A 71 5.72 -25.29 2.60
N ALA A 72 6.43 -24.93 3.68
CA ALA A 72 6.43 -25.70 4.92
C ALA A 72 5.06 -25.73 5.60
N LEU A 73 4.20 -24.73 5.36
CA LEU A 73 2.82 -24.67 5.81
C LEU A 73 1.83 -25.41 4.87
N GLY A 74 2.32 -26.03 3.80
CA GLY A 74 1.50 -26.82 2.87
C GLY A 74 0.91 -26.04 1.70
N ALA A 75 1.36 -24.82 1.42
CA ALA A 75 0.94 -24.10 0.24
C ALA A 75 1.52 -24.67 -1.05
N GLU A 76 0.75 -24.59 -2.12
CA GLU A 76 1.25 -24.72 -3.49
C GLU A 76 1.91 -23.41 -3.89
N VAL A 77 3.25 -23.39 -3.91
CA VAL A 77 4.03 -22.18 -4.18
C VAL A 77 4.64 -22.21 -5.57
N ARG A 78 4.44 -21.15 -6.33
CA ARG A 78 5.04 -20.93 -7.64
C ARG A 78 5.66 -19.54 -7.75
N ASN A 79 6.70 -19.41 -8.51
CA ASN A 79 7.22 -18.12 -8.93
C ASN A 79 6.45 -17.68 -10.20
N GLU A 80 5.88 -16.49 -10.15
CA GLU A 80 5.26 -15.85 -11.30
C GLU A 80 6.27 -14.89 -11.92
N LYS A 81 6.56 -15.11 -13.19
CA LYS A 81 7.53 -14.30 -13.90
C LYS A 81 7.10 -12.84 -13.95
N SER A 82 8.03 -11.95 -13.70
CA SER A 82 7.79 -10.51 -13.80
C SER A 82 7.23 -10.12 -15.17
N GLU A 83 6.18 -9.31 -15.19
CA GLU A 83 5.59 -8.71 -16.40
C GLU A 83 6.49 -7.61 -16.96
N ALA A 84 7.41 -7.06 -16.16
CA ALA A 84 8.37 -6.05 -16.55
C ALA A 84 9.79 -6.61 -16.58
N PRO A 85 10.60 -6.27 -17.58
CA PRO A 85 12.00 -6.68 -17.63
C PRO A 85 12.78 -6.08 -16.45
N ASP A 86 13.85 -6.74 -16.04
CA ASP A 86 14.81 -6.28 -15.03
C ASP A 86 14.25 -6.14 -13.59
N LEU A 87 13.08 -6.73 -13.32
CA LEU A 87 12.52 -6.85 -11.98
C LEU A 87 12.50 -8.31 -11.53
N PRO A 88 12.56 -8.57 -10.20
CA PRO A 88 12.44 -9.91 -9.65
C PRO A 88 11.09 -10.55 -10.01
N ASP A 89 11.05 -11.90 -9.98
CA ASP A 89 9.79 -12.64 -10.09
C ASP A 89 8.96 -12.50 -8.80
N ASN A 90 7.64 -12.52 -8.97
CA ASN A 90 6.69 -12.52 -7.86
C ASN A 90 6.49 -13.94 -7.32
N VAL A 91 5.94 -14.05 -6.12
CA VAL A 91 5.60 -15.34 -5.53
C VAL A 91 4.09 -15.45 -5.36
N VAL A 92 3.50 -16.54 -5.85
CA VAL A 92 2.11 -16.88 -5.56
C VAL A 92 2.07 -18.19 -4.79
N ALA A 93 1.39 -18.17 -3.65
CA ALA A 93 1.16 -19.35 -2.82
C ALA A 93 -0.35 -19.57 -2.62
N VAL A 94 -0.81 -20.82 -2.78
CA VAL A 94 -2.24 -21.15 -2.64
C VAL A 94 -2.41 -22.22 -1.59
N PHE A 95 -3.22 -21.94 -0.59
CA PHE A 95 -3.72 -22.90 0.39
C PHE A 95 -5.11 -23.33 0.01
N HIS A 96 -5.38 -24.65 0.01
CA HIS A 96 -6.68 -25.23 -0.26
C HIS A 96 -7.33 -25.67 1.04
N GLY A 97 -8.61 -25.32 1.21
CA GLY A 97 -9.42 -25.68 2.35
C GLY A 97 -10.68 -26.44 1.96
N THR A 98 -11.66 -26.47 2.87
CA THR A 98 -12.93 -27.17 2.72
C THR A 98 -14.15 -26.26 2.88
N GLY A 99 -13.91 -24.97 3.20
CA GLY A 99 -14.94 -23.95 3.36
C GLY A 99 -15.34 -23.28 2.05
N LYS A 100 -15.83 -22.04 2.12
CA LYS A 100 -16.47 -21.36 0.98
C LYS A 100 -15.71 -20.14 0.49
N GLY A 101 -15.09 -19.39 1.40
CA GLY A 101 -14.45 -18.10 1.08
C GLY A 101 -13.15 -18.27 0.30
N LYS A 102 -13.00 -17.49 -0.75
CA LYS A 102 -11.76 -17.33 -1.49
C LYS A 102 -11.13 -16.00 -1.11
N ILE A 103 -9.96 -16.04 -0.52
CA ILE A 103 -9.29 -14.87 0.03
C ILE A 103 -8.00 -14.63 -0.74
N LEU A 104 -7.79 -13.39 -1.19
CA LEU A 104 -6.51 -12.91 -1.69
C LEU A 104 -5.82 -12.10 -0.58
N VAL A 105 -4.58 -12.42 -0.31
CA VAL A 105 -3.68 -11.65 0.56
C VAL A 105 -2.57 -11.11 -0.32
N ILE A 106 -2.36 -9.81 -0.32
CA ILE A 106 -1.27 -9.16 -1.04
C ILE A 106 -0.31 -8.56 -0.03
N ALA A 107 0.97 -8.80 -0.25
CA ALA A 107 2.08 -8.18 0.45
C ALA A 107 3.23 -7.98 -0.55
N HIS A 108 4.16 -7.08 -0.24
CA HIS A 108 5.34 -6.88 -1.06
C HIS A 108 6.64 -7.00 -0.26
N PHE A 109 7.68 -7.50 -0.90
CA PHE A 109 8.99 -7.72 -0.26
C PHE A 109 10.08 -6.77 -0.77
N ASP A 110 9.78 -5.95 -1.75
CA ASP A 110 10.68 -4.89 -2.17
C ASP A 110 10.60 -3.67 -1.25
N THR A 111 11.52 -2.74 -1.38
CA THR A 111 11.62 -1.53 -0.59
C THR A 111 12.18 -0.38 -1.44
N VAL A 112 12.04 0.87 -0.99
CA VAL A 112 12.69 2.03 -1.62
C VAL A 112 14.22 2.07 -1.41
N PHE A 113 14.77 1.21 -0.56
CA PHE A 113 16.16 1.28 -0.13
C PHE A 113 17.09 0.46 -1.02
N GLY A 114 18.12 1.10 -1.55
CA GLY A 114 19.08 0.46 -2.46
C GLY A 114 20.04 -0.54 -1.78
N PRO A 115 20.75 -1.33 -2.59
CA PRO A 115 21.74 -2.30 -2.09
C PRO A 115 22.81 -1.66 -1.20
N GLY A 116 23.14 -2.32 -0.09
CA GLY A 116 24.13 -1.87 0.90
C GLY A 116 23.52 -1.09 2.06
N THR A 117 22.24 -0.77 2.05
CA THR A 117 21.57 -0.02 3.13
C THR A 117 21.59 -0.81 4.44
N VAL A 118 21.36 -2.13 4.41
CA VAL A 118 21.40 -3.01 5.58
C VAL A 118 22.75 -2.97 6.30
N LYS A 119 23.85 -2.79 5.57
CA LYS A 119 25.19 -2.70 6.19
C LYS A 119 25.33 -1.50 7.14
N GLY A 120 24.71 -0.39 6.79
CA GLY A 120 24.73 0.82 7.61
C GLY A 120 23.59 0.89 8.63
N ARG A 121 22.49 0.21 8.37
CA ARG A 121 21.24 0.29 9.13
C ARG A 121 20.58 -1.09 9.27
N PRO A 122 21.26 -2.05 9.97
CA PRO A 122 20.68 -3.39 10.18
C PRO A 122 19.46 -3.32 11.10
N PHE A 123 18.67 -4.40 11.12
CA PHE A 123 17.57 -4.55 12.06
C PHE A 123 18.02 -4.32 13.50
N SER A 124 17.30 -3.48 14.23
CA SER A 124 17.51 -3.19 15.63
C SER A 124 16.19 -2.95 16.36
N ILE A 125 16.19 -3.09 17.69
CA ILE A 125 15.04 -2.78 18.53
C ILE A 125 15.50 -1.73 19.55
N ASP A 126 14.74 -0.63 19.66
CA ASP A 126 15.03 0.46 20.60
C ASP A 126 14.41 0.22 21.99
N ALA A 127 14.68 1.17 22.93
CA ALA A 127 14.17 1.10 24.30
C ALA A 127 12.63 1.25 24.39
N ASN A 128 11.97 1.74 23.35
CA ASN A 128 10.52 1.89 23.27
C ASN A 128 9.83 0.67 22.65
N ASN A 129 10.57 -0.44 22.46
CA ASN A 129 10.10 -1.65 21.76
C ASN A 129 9.70 -1.39 20.31
N ARG A 130 10.39 -0.45 19.63
CA ARG A 130 10.26 -0.22 18.19
C ARG A 130 11.34 -0.96 17.44
N ALA A 131 10.97 -1.65 16.40
CA ALA A 131 11.92 -2.26 15.47
C ALA A 131 12.24 -1.26 14.34
N HIS A 132 13.51 -1.19 13.95
CA HIS A 132 14.05 -0.34 12.92
C HIS A 132 14.83 -1.15 11.88
N GLY A 133 14.91 -0.65 10.68
CA GLY A 133 15.67 -1.22 9.56
C GLY A 133 15.01 -0.94 8.22
N PRO A 134 15.67 -1.18 7.08
CA PRO A 134 15.11 -0.87 5.76
C PRO A 134 13.92 -1.76 5.42
N GLY A 135 12.75 -1.13 5.18
CA GLY A 135 11.50 -1.83 4.90
C GLY A 135 10.94 -2.57 6.11
N VAL A 136 11.30 -2.17 7.34
CA VAL A 136 10.81 -2.86 8.54
C VAL A 136 9.29 -2.73 8.70
N GLY A 137 8.72 -1.60 8.29
CA GLY A 137 7.28 -1.33 8.27
C GLY A 137 6.71 -1.51 6.88
N ASP A 138 7.36 -0.97 5.90
CA ASP A 138 6.97 -0.92 4.49
C ASP A 138 7.86 -1.85 3.65
N GLU A 139 7.44 -3.18 3.46
CA GLU A 139 6.25 -3.76 4.10
C GLU A 139 6.59 -5.10 4.81
N LYS A 140 7.86 -5.34 5.14
CA LYS A 140 8.33 -6.64 5.69
C LYS A 140 7.60 -7.08 6.97
N ALA A 141 7.10 -6.12 7.78
CA ALA A 141 6.28 -6.48 8.93
C ALA A 141 4.90 -7.02 8.52
N GLY A 142 4.34 -6.55 7.42
CA GLY A 142 3.13 -7.07 6.80
C GLY A 142 3.30 -8.51 6.33
N ASP A 143 4.40 -8.81 5.61
CA ASP A 143 4.79 -10.19 5.28
C ASP A 143 4.78 -11.11 6.51
N VAL A 144 5.35 -10.60 7.63
CA VAL A 144 5.45 -11.38 8.87
C VAL A 144 4.10 -11.58 9.52
N VAL A 145 3.23 -10.56 9.54
CA VAL A 145 1.84 -10.69 10.05
C VAL A 145 1.09 -11.75 9.26
N ALA A 146 1.15 -11.68 7.91
CA ALA A 146 0.49 -12.65 7.04
C ALA A 146 0.99 -14.07 7.26
N LEU A 147 2.30 -14.29 7.22
CA LEU A 147 2.89 -15.62 7.38
C LEU A 147 2.63 -16.19 8.78
N THR A 148 2.64 -15.35 9.82
CA THR A 148 2.37 -15.80 11.19
C THR A 148 0.90 -16.20 11.35
N ALA A 149 -0.04 -15.44 10.77
CA ALA A 149 -1.45 -15.81 10.77
C ALA A 149 -1.70 -17.13 10.03
N LEU A 150 -1.11 -17.31 8.85
CA LEU A 150 -1.20 -18.56 8.09
C LEU A 150 -0.60 -19.75 8.86
N LYS A 151 0.52 -19.53 9.56
CA LYS A 151 1.11 -20.55 10.44
C LYS A 151 0.14 -20.92 11.56
N ILE A 152 -0.54 -19.97 12.17
CA ILE A 152 -1.52 -20.24 13.22
C ILE A 152 -2.70 -21.04 12.66
N LEU A 153 -3.23 -20.70 11.49
CA LEU A 153 -4.27 -21.51 10.83
C LEU A 153 -3.81 -22.95 10.60
N HIS A 154 -2.57 -23.13 10.12
CA HIS A 154 -1.96 -24.46 9.92
C HIS A 154 -1.86 -25.22 11.25
N ASP A 155 -1.31 -24.61 12.30
CA ASP A 155 -1.08 -25.26 13.60
C ASP A 155 -2.41 -25.62 14.30
N LEU A 156 -3.47 -24.83 14.10
CA LEU A 156 -4.82 -25.09 14.56
C LEU A 156 -5.59 -26.06 13.65
N ASN A 157 -4.98 -26.52 12.54
CA ASN A 157 -5.63 -27.32 11.49
C ASN A 157 -6.94 -26.68 10.97
N PHE A 158 -7.00 -25.36 10.91
CA PHE A 158 -8.16 -24.63 10.42
C PHE A 158 -8.18 -24.66 8.89
N LYS A 159 -9.29 -25.14 8.29
CA LYS A 159 -9.44 -25.28 6.84
C LYS A 159 -10.82 -24.81 6.34
N ASP A 160 -11.57 -24.05 7.16
CA ASP A 160 -12.88 -23.54 6.76
C ASP A 160 -12.76 -22.29 5.86
N TYR A 161 -12.10 -22.46 4.73
CA TYR A 161 -12.00 -21.57 3.58
C TYR A 161 -11.94 -22.40 2.30
N ALA A 162 -12.31 -21.86 1.15
CA ALA A 162 -12.13 -22.56 -0.12
C ALA A 162 -10.67 -22.47 -0.57
N SER A 163 -10.13 -21.25 -0.58
CA SER A 163 -8.72 -20.99 -0.84
C SER A 163 -8.24 -19.73 -0.14
N ILE A 164 -6.95 -19.71 0.24
CA ILE A 164 -6.23 -18.49 0.56
C ILE A 164 -5.07 -18.38 -0.44
N THR A 165 -5.13 -17.37 -1.29
CA THR A 165 -4.07 -17.05 -2.26
C THR A 165 -3.24 -15.92 -1.70
N VAL A 166 -1.93 -16.10 -1.61
CA VAL A 166 -0.97 -15.08 -1.19
C VAL A 166 -0.18 -14.67 -2.42
N LEU A 167 -0.19 -13.38 -2.74
CA LEU A 167 0.72 -12.75 -3.69
C LEU A 167 1.77 -11.97 -2.91
N LEU A 168 3.04 -12.25 -3.14
CA LEU A 168 4.16 -11.43 -2.68
C LEU A 168 4.72 -10.70 -3.89
N ASP A 169 4.45 -9.38 -3.97
CA ASP A 169 4.91 -8.50 -5.05
C ASP A 169 6.40 -8.16 -4.87
N ALA A 170 7.07 -8.03 -5.99
CA ALA A 170 8.50 -7.72 -6.08
C ALA A 170 8.78 -6.26 -6.49
N SER A 171 7.75 -5.42 -6.66
CA SER A 171 7.88 -4.12 -7.29
C SER A 171 6.82 -3.08 -6.89
N GLU A 172 6.20 -3.24 -5.72
CA GLU A 172 5.15 -2.34 -5.25
C GLU A 172 5.62 -0.89 -5.26
N GLU A 173 6.81 -0.63 -4.78
CA GLU A 173 7.44 0.70 -4.63
C GLU A 173 7.65 1.46 -5.96
N ARG A 174 7.35 0.80 -7.07
CA ARG A 174 7.31 1.40 -8.42
C ARG A 174 5.94 1.26 -9.09
N GLY A 175 4.88 0.94 -8.33
CA GLY A 175 3.52 0.77 -8.85
C GLY A 175 3.23 -0.62 -9.39
N SER A 176 3.83 -1.66 -8.85
CA SER A 176 3.63 -3.08 -9.18
C SER A 176 3.79 -3.45 -10.66
N PRO A 177 4.76 -2.89 -11.41
CA PRO A 177 4.90 -3.20 -12.83
C PRO A 177 5.28 -4.66 -13.09
N SER A 178 5.77 -5.40 -12.09
CA SER A 178 6.08 -6.83 -12.22
C SER A 178 4.82 -7.71 -12.24
N CYS A 179 3.67 -7.24 -11.74
CA CYS A 179 2.48 -8.06 -11.56
C CYS A 179 1.14 -7.33 -11.70
N ALA A 180 1.08 -6.17 -12.35
CA ALA A 180 -0.15 -5.37 -12.46
C ALA A 180 -1.35 -6.13 -13.04
N ASN A 181 -1.15 -6.98 -14.06
CA ASN A 181 -2.23 -7.80 -14.61
C ASN A 181 -2.50 -9.03 -13.75
N LEU A 182 -1.48 -9.59 -13.10
CA LEU A 182 -1.62 -10.71 -12.17
C LEU A 182 -2.48 -10.30 -10.97
N ILE A 183 -2.29 -9.12 -10.38
CA ILE A 183 -3.14 -8.61 -9.29
C ILE A 183 -4.60 -8.57 -9.73
N LYS A 184 -4.91 -7.97 -10.89
CA LYS A 184 -6.28 -7.90 -11.42
C LYS A 184 -6.90 -9.29 -11.60
N LYS A 185 -6.12 -10.24 -12.13
CA LYS A 185 -6.56 -11.61 -12.34
C LYS A 185 -6.88 -12.29 -11.00
N LEU A 186 -5.92 -12.26 -10.06
CA LEU A 186 -6.10 -12.89 -8.76
C LEU A 186 -7.25 -12.25 -7.97
N ALA A 187 -7.38 -10.93 -8.01
CA ALA A 187 -8.49 -10.23 -7.37
C ALA A 187 -9.85 -10.67 -7.93
N ALA A 188 -9.99 -10.76 -9.25
CA ALA A 188 -11.24 -11.21 -9.88
C ALA A 188 -11.59 -12.68 -9.58
N GLU A 189 -10.62 -13.52 -9.22
CA GLU A 189 -10.80 -14.94 -8.85
C GLU A 189 -11.15 -15.15 -7.37
N ASN A 190 -11.05 -14.09 -6.53
CA ASN A 190 -11.26 -14.14 -5.09
C ASN A 190 -12.47 -13.30 -4.65
N ASP A 191 -13.01 -13.58 -3.47
CA ASP A 191 -14.21 -12.93 -2.91
C ASP A 191 -13.84 -11.61 -2.17
N VAL A 192 -12.59 -11.50 -1.72
CA VAL A 192 -12.05 -10.37 -0.96
C VAL A 192 -10.54 -10.32 -1.10
N GLU A 193 -9.99 -9.13 -0.99
CA GLU A 193 -8.54 -8.86 -0.91
C GLU A 193 -8.20 -8.21 0.42
N PHE A 194 -7.08 -8.63 1.02
CA PHE A 194 -6.45 -8.07 2.21
C PHE A 194 -5.02 -7.69 1.92
N ASN A 195 -4.73 -6.39 2.03
CA ASN A 195 -3.40 -5.84 1.82
C ASN A 195 -2.65 -5.65 3.14
N MET A 196 -1.39 -6.07 3.14
CA MET A 196 -0.59 -6.14 4.35
C MET A 196 0.27 -4.88 4.58
N GLU A 197 0.01 -3.80 3.87
CA GLU A 197 0.58 -2.48 4.11
C GLU A 197 0.54 -2.11 5.60
N PRO A 198 1.48 -1.27 6.09
CA PRO A 198 1.52 -0.89 7.49
C PRO A 198 0.26 -0.17 7.95
N GLY A 199 -0.12 -0.40 9.20
CA GLY A 199 -1.12 0.41 9.88
C GLY A 199 -0.55 1.76 10.29
N ASP A 200 -1.35 2.81 10.18
CA ASP A 200 -0.97 4.15 10.64
C ASP A 200 -1.05 4.26 12.17
N ALA A 201 -0.18 5.09 12.76
CA ALA A 201 -0.23 5.40 14.19
C ALA A 201 -1.50 6.21 14.53
N PRO A 202 -2.14 6.04 15.72
CA PRO A 202 -1.73 5.15 16.82
C PRO A 202 -2.10 3.67 16.63
N ASP A 203 -3.11 3.34 15.87
CA ASP A 203 -3.56 1.99 15.46
C ASP A 203 -4.75 2.14 14.52
N VAL A 204 -4.47 2.38 13.23
CA VAL A 204 -5.47 2.74 12.21
C VAL A 204 -5.37 1.78 11.03
N LEU A 205 -6.53 1.34 10.53
CA LEU A 205 -6.68 0.67 9.23
C LEU A 205 -6.88 1.69 8.12
N THR A 206 -6.48 1.32 6.94
CA THR A 206 -6.61 2.14 5.75
C THR A 206 -7.86 1.74 4.97
N VAL A 207 -8.84 2.63 4.91
CA VAL A 207 -10.11 2.43 4.18
C VAL A 207 -10.18 3.25 2.89
N TRP A 208 -9.22 4.15 2.67
CA TRP A 208 -9.05 4.87 1.42
C TRP A 208 -7.57 5.24 1.21
N ARG A 209 -7.13 5.26 -0.06
CA ARG A 209 -5.82 5.76 -0.49
C ARG A 209 -5.97 6.66 -1.71
N LYS A 210 -5.03 7.58 -1.90
CA LYS A 210 -4.95 8.29 -3.17
C LYS A 210 -4.42 7.35 -4.26
N GLY A 211 -4.90 7.58 -5.48
CA GLY A 211 -4.24 7.06 -6.66
C GLY A 211 -2.95 7.82 -6.93
N ALA A 212 -2.05 7.20 -7.67
CA ALA A 212 -0.75 7.75 -8.04
C ALA A 212 -0.57 7.76 -9.57
N GLY A 213 0.11 8.77 -10.08
CA GLY A 213 0.48 8.86 -11.47
C GLY A 213 1.56 9.91 -11.70
N ASP A 214 2.33 9.72 -12.77
CA ASP A 214 3.37 10.65 -13.19
C ASP A 214 2.98 11.40 -14.45
N ILE A 215 3.31 12.69 -14.50
CA ILE A 215 3.22 13.50 -15.69
C ILE A 215 4.61 13.99 -16.04
N VAL A 216 5.09 13.60 -17.21
CA VAL A 216 6.39 14.02 -17.73
C VAL A 216 6.18 15.11 -18.79
N ILE A 217 6.82 16.26 -18.57
CA ILE A 217 6.86 17.39 -19.52
C ILE A 217 8.26 17.37 -20.15
N HIS A 218 8.32 17.03 -21.42
CA HIS A 218 9.55 17.04 -22.21
C HIS A 218 9.55 18.20 -23.20
N VAL A 219 10.67 18.91 -23.25
CA VAL A 219 10.88 20.05 -24.14
C VAL A 219 12.04 19.76 -25.10
N GLU A 220 11.77 19.84 -26.38
CA GLU A 220 12.74 19.82 -27.44
C GLU A 220 13.03 21.27 -27.90
N GLY A 221 14.29 21.66 -27.92
CA GLY A 221 14.77 22.96 -28.37
C GLY A 221 15.85 22.81 -29.42
N ARG A 222 16.84 23.73 -29.43
CA ARG A 222 17.99 23.68 -30.33
C ARG A 222 19.26 24.19 -29.66
N ALA A 223 20.32 23.37 -29.68
CA ALA A 223 21.61 23.75 -29.15
C ALA A 223 22.27 24.89 -29.92
N ALA A 224 23.01 25.76 -29.23
CA ALA A 224 23.88 26.76 -29.81
C ALA A 224 24.97 27.12 -28.80
N HIS A 225 26.07 27.68 -29.29
CA HIS A 225 27.09 28.22 -28.38
C HIS A 225 26.56 29.48 -27.67
N ALA A 226 26.47 29.42 -26.35
CA ALA A 226 25.79 30.44 -25.54
C ALA A 226 26.42 31.87 -25.66
N GLY A 227 27.71 31.97 -25.91
CA GLY A 227 28.40 33.27 -26.06
C GLY A 227 28.63 33.74 -27.48
N MET A 228 28.65 32.82 -28.49
CA MET A 228 28.99 33.22 -29.88
C MET A 228 27.74 33.45 -30.75
N VAL A 229 26.77 32.55 -30.69
CA VAL A 229 25.56 32.56 -31.55
C VAL A 229 24.29 32.18 -30.76
N PRO A 230 24.02 32.82 -29.61
CA PRO A 230 22.88 32.44 -28.78
C PRO A 230 21.53 32.55 -29.49
N GLN A 231 21.41 33.49 -30.46
CA GLN A 231 20.21 33.71 -31.30
C GLN A 231 19.84 32.51 -32.16
N ASN A 232 20.78 31.59 -32.44
CA ASN A 232 20.52 30.37 -33.19
C ASN A 232 19.95 29.26 -32.30
N GLY A 233 20.07 29.38 -30.98
CA GLY A 233 19.54 28.43 -30.03
C GLY A 233 18.03 28.56 -29.80
N ARG A 234 17.45 27.50 -29.29
CA ARG A 234 16.10 27.46 -28.69
C ARG A 234 16.22 26.80 -27.34
N ASN A 235 16.18 27.63 -26.29
CA ASN A 235 16.53 27.18 -24.95
C ASN A 235 15.43 26.35 -24.33
N ALA A 236 15.57 25.02 -24.35
CA ALA A 236 14.61 24.08 -23.78
C ALA A 236 14.44 24.24 -22.26
N ALA A 237 15.52 24.62 -21.54
CA ALA A 237 15.44 24.84 -20.09
C ALA A 237 14.58 26.07 -19.73
N MET A 238 14.69 27.14 -20.53
CA MET A 238 13.85 28.34 -20.33
C MET A 238 12.39 28.06 -20.64
N GLU A 239 12.12 27.29 -21.71
CA GLU A 239 10.76 26.86 -22.01
C GLU A 239 10.18 25.98 -20.91
N LEU A 240 10.94 24.97 -20.41
CA LEU A 240 10.50 24.13 -19.31
C LEU A 240 10.21 24.96 -18.05
N THR A 241 11.07 25.92 -17.73
CA THR A 241 10.85 26.84 -16.60
C THR A 241 9.58 27.66 -16.78
N HIS A 242 9.30 28.12 -18.02
CA HIS A 242 8.04 28.79 -18.34
C HIS A 242 6.84 27.86 -18.12
N GLN A 243 6.88 26.62 -18.60
CA GLN A 243 5.82 25.65 -18.43
C GLN A 243 5.52 25.38 -16.95
N ILE A 244 6.55 25.15 -16.13
CA ILE A 244 6.39 24.91 -14.69
C ILE A 244 5.82 26.15 -13.99
N ASN A 245 6.36 27.36 -14.28
CA ASN A 245 5.86 28.60 -13.67
C ASN A 245 4.42 28.91 -14.07
N ALA A 246 4.02 28.60 -15.32
CA ALA A 246 2.66 28.81 -15.81
C ALA A 246 1.66 27.84 -15.18
N LEU A 247 2.08 26.63 -14.81
CA LEU A 247 1.29 25.73 -13.97
C LEU A 247 1.18 26.31 -12.54
N GLY A 248 2.25 26.94 -12.03
CA GLY A 248 2.28 27.70 -10.78
C GLY A 248 1.61 26.94 -9.63
N ASN A 249 0.76 27.65 -8.90
CA ASN A 249 -0.09 27.07 -7.84
C ASN A 249 -1.38 26.44 -8.40
N ALA A 250 -1.35 25.95 -9.65
CA ALA A 250 -2.50 25.34 -10.29
C ALA A 250 -3.01 24.10 -9.57
N PHE A 251 -2.10 23.40 -8.88
CA PHE A 251 -2.40 22.24 -8.08
C PHE A 251 -1.79 22.41 -6.69
N PRO A 252 -2.52 22.05 -5.63
CA PRO A 252 -1.95 21.94 -4.29
C PRO A 252 -0.80 20.95 -4.25
N THR A 253 0.20 21.20 -3.39
CA THR A 253 1.30 20.28 -3.13
C THR A 253 1.03 19.34 -1.96
N SER A 254 -0.05 19.61 -1.20
CA SER A 254 -0.47 18.80 -0.05
C SER A 254 -1.98 18.89 0.16
N GLY A 255 -2.53 18.04 1.03
CA GLY A 255 -3.94 18.02 1.41
C GLY A 255 -4.69 16.81 0.85
N ASP A 256 -5.96 16.67 1.20
CA ASP A 256 -6.78 15.48 0.92
C ASP A 256 -7.28 15.39 -0.52
N GLY A 257 -7.28 16.48 -1.28
CA GLY A 257 -7.67 16.50 -2.69
C GLY A 257 -6.55 16.09 -3.62
N VAL A 258 -6.68 16.46 -4.90
CA VAL A 258 -5.60 16.29 -5.89
C VAL A 258 -4.38 17.09 -5.48
N THR A 259 -3.23 16.45 -5.53
CA THR A 259 -1.93 17.12 -5.33
C THR A 259 -1.01 16.84 -6.52
N ALA A 260 -0.15 17.81 -6.87
CA ALA A 260 0.88 17.62 -7.89
C ALA A 260 2.18 18.28 -7.41
N ASN A 261 3.23 17.49 -7.35
CA ASN A 261 4.55 17.93 -6.92
C ASN A 261 5.57 17.76 -8.04
N LEU A 262 6.38 18.80 -8.28
CA LEU A 262 7.55 18.68 -9.15
C LEU A 262 8.62 17.87 -8.40
N THR A 263 8.88 16.65 -8.86
CA THR A 263 9.79 15.73 -8.18
C THR A 263 11.11 15.54 -8.90
N LEU A 264 11.13 15.61 -10.23
CA LEU A 264 12.34 15.50 -11.03
C LEU A 264 12.42 16.64 -12.05
N MET A 265 13.63 17.14 -12.26
CA MET A 265 13.92 18.14 -13.30
C MET A 265 15.36 17.98 -13.80
N LYS A 266 15.53 17.97 -15.12
CA LYS A 266 16.86 17.94 -15.76
C LYS A 266 16.88 18.81 -17.01
N ALA A 267 18.01 19.49 -17.28
CA ALA A 267 18.21 20.29 -18.48
C ALA A 267 19.69 20.55 -18.74
N GLY A 268 20.07 20.53 -20.01
CA GLY A 268 21.41 20.89 -20.47
C GLY A 268 22.51 19.90 -20.08
N SER A 269 23.71 20.11 -20.62
CA SER A 269 24.87 19.24 -20.38
C SER A 269 26.16 20.00 -20.10
N ARG A 270 26.27 21.27 -20.57
CA ARG A 270 27.43 22.14 -20.39
C ARG A 270 27.00 23.59 -20.26
N ALA A 271 27.72 24.36 -19.42
CA ALA A 271 27.40 25.76 -19.12
C ALA A 271 27.47 26.72 -20.34
N ASN A 272 28.25 26.39 -21.34
CA ASN A 272 28.43 27.21 -22.56
C ASN A 272 27.61 26.77 -23.77
N ILE A 273 26.63 25.88 -23.56
CA ILE A 273 25.70 25.38 -24.61
C ILE A 273 24.26 25.72 -24.17
N ILE A 274 23.49 26.34 -25.07
CA ILE A 274 22.06 26.50 -24.92
C ILE A 274 21.42 25.11 -24.94
N PRO A 275 20.65 24.71 -23.91
CA PRO A 275 20.04 23.39 -23.85
C PRO A 275 19.03 23.16 -24.99
N ASP A 276 19.17 22.04 -25.68
CA ASP A 276 18.24 21.55 -26.68
C ASP A 276 17.24 20.52 -26.19
N SER A 277 17.39 20.10 -24.91
CA SER A 277 16.47 19.20 -24.25
C SER A 277 16.33 19.56 -22.78
N ALA A 278 15.11 19.47 -22.27
CA ALA A 278 14.78 19.58 -20.87
C ALA A 278 13.57 18.71 -20.53
N GLU A 279 13.50 18.24 -19.28
CA GLU A 279 12.44 17.35 -18.83
C GLU A 279 12.12 17.60 -17.35
N ALA A 280 10.84 17.52 -17.01
CA ALA A 280 10.36 17.56 -15.64
C ALA A 280 9.30 16.47 -15.40
N THR A 281 9.27 15.91 -14.19
CA THR A 281 8.24 14.96 -13.75
C THR A 281 7.46 15.56 -12.60
N LEU A 282 6.13 15.48 -12.71
CA LEU A 282 5.20 15.78 -11.63
C LEU A 282 4.64 14.47 -11.08
N ASP A 283 4.81 14.21 -9.78
CA ASP A 283 4.05 13.20 -9.04
C ASP A 283 2.66 13.76 -8.77
N VAL A 284 1.63 13.03 -9.20
CA VAL A 284 0.22 13.40 -9.04
C VAL A 284 -0.47 12.39 -8.17
N ARG A 285 -1.11 12.89 -7.09
CA ARG A 285 -1.95 12.09 -6.20
C ARG A 285 -3.40 12.56 -6.30
N PHE A 286 -4.35 11.63 -6.35
CA PHE A 286 -5.76 11.94 -6.62
C PHE A 286 -6.70 11.00 -5.85
N ARG A 287 -7.93 11.50 -5.54
CA ARG A 287 -8.93 10.76 -4.76
C ARG A 287 -9.98 10.05 -5.63
N LYS A 288 -10.16 10.52 -6.86
CA LYS A 288 -11.18 9.99 -7.78
C LYS A 288 -10.54 9.57 -9.08
N PRO A 289 -11.05 8.50 -9.73
CA PRO A 289 -10.44 7.94 -10.95
C PRO A 289 -10.32 8.92 -12.12
N ASP A 290 -11.20 9.91 -12.22
CA ASP A 290 -11.24 10.90 -13.30
C ASP A 290 -10.31 12.11 -13.07
N GLU A 291 -9.86 12.34 -11.83
CA GLU A 291 -9.05 13.51 -11.48
C GLU A 291 -7.69 13.53 -12.16
N LEU A 292 -7.03 12.39 -12.32
CA LEU A 292 -5.76 12.31 -13.07
C LEU A 292 -5.91 12.82 -14.51
N GLN A 293 -7.00 12.45 -15.19
CA GLN A 293 -7.25 12.90 -16.56
C GLN A 293 -7.51 14.40 -16.63
N GLN A 294 -8.12 14.98 -15.61
CA GLN A 294 -8.32 16.45 -15.51
C GLN A 294 -6.98 17.17 -15.33
N VAL A 295 -6.06 16.62 -14.49
CA VAL A 295 -4.70 17.18 -14.35
C VAL A 295 -3.93 17.09 -15.66
N ILE A 296 -3.94 15.93 -16.32
CA ILE A 296 -3.28 15.72 -17.61
C ILE A 296 -3.80 16.72 -18.66
N ALA A 297 -5.11 16.90 -18.75
CA ALA A 297 -5.72 17.84 -19.70
C ALA A 297 -5.25 19.28 -19.45
N ARG A 298 -5.16 19.69 -18.18
CA ARG A 298 -4.68 21.02 -17.80
C ARG A 298 -3.21 21.23 -18.13
N VAL A 299 -2.33 20.23 -17.86
CA VAL A 299 -0.92 20.30 -18.21
C VAL A 299 -0.73 20.36 -19.73
N LYS A 300 -1.46 19.56 -20.49
CA LYS A 300 -1.45 19.59 -21.97
C LYS A 300 -1.93 20.93 -22.53
N ALA A 301 -2.96 21.52 -21.97
CA ALA A 301 -3.45 22.84 -22.39
C ALA A 301 -2.42 23.96 -22.11
N ASN A 302 -1.64 23.84 -21.03
CA ASN A 302 -0.52 24.73 -20.74
C ASN A 302 0.62 24.52 -21.75
N ALA A 303 1.01 23.28 -22.02
CA ALA A 303 2.08 22.89 -22.95
C ALA A 303 1.85 23.38 -24.40
N ALA A 304 0.60 23.61 -24.77
CA ALA A 304 0.26 24.18 -26.08
C ALA A 304 0.67 25.66 -26.24
N LYS A 305 1.10 26.33 -25.15
CA LYS A 305 1.48 27.76 -25.13
C LYS A 305 2.97 27.87 -24.84
N THR A 306 3.79 27.94 -25.90
CA THR A 306 5.26 28.09 -25.77
C THR A 306 5.66 29.54 -25.64
N ALA A 307 6.65 29.83 -24.77
CA ALA A 307 7.28 31.14 -24.64
C ALA A 307 8.55 31.28 -25.50
N VAL A 308 9.28 30.18 -25.68
CA VAL A 308 10.46 30.15 -26.56
C VAL A 308 10.01 29.67 -27.92
N PRO A 309 10.09 30.53 -28.98
CA PRO A 309 9.69 30.16 -30.35
C PRO A 309 10.42 28.90 -30.83
N ASP A 310 9.75 28.10 -31.66
CA ASP A 310 10.28 26.90 -32.30
C ASP A 310 10.75 25.81 -31.30
N THR A 311 10.28 25.84 -30.05
CA THR A 311 10.38 24.71 -29.14
C THR A 311 9.16 23.80 -29.29
N LYS A 312 9.34 22.51 -29.00
CA LYS A 312 8.25 21.54 -28.97
C LYS A 312 8.11 20.99 -27.56
N VAL A 313 6.90 21.12 -27.00
CA VAL A 313 6.58 20.58 -25.68
C VAL A 313 5.71 19.34 -25.85
N THR A 314 6.14 18.22 -25.24
CA THR A 314 5.42 16.96 -25.23
C THR A 314 5.05 16.60 -23.79
N VAL A 315 3.82 16.17 -23.57
CA VAL A 315 3.33 15.73 -22.25
C VAL A 315 2.92 14.27 -22.36
N THR A 316 3.62 13.43 -21.60
CA THR A 316 3.24 12.03 -21.39
C THR A 316 2.79 11.83 -19.97
N ALA A 317 1.95 10.82 -19.72
CA ALA A 317 1.46 10.52 -18.39
C ALA A 317 1.28 9.02 -18.24
N SER A 318 1.55 8.53 -17.05
CA SER A 318 1.27 7.15 -16.62
C SER A 318 0.51 7.18 -15.30
N GLY A 319 -0.42 6.24 -15.09
CA GLY A 319 -0.98 5.95 -13.78
C GLY A 319 -0.32 4.69 -13.26
N SER A 320 0.17 4.72 -12.02
CA SER A 320 0.67 3.52 -11.35
C SER A 320 -0.47 2.81 -10.62
N PHE A 321 -1.18 3.52 -9.74
CA PHE A 321 -2.30 2.97 -9.00
C PHE A 321 -3.58 3.80 -9.16
N PRO A 322 -4.76 3.16 -9.28
CA PRO A 322 -6.04 3.84 -9.05
C PRO A 322 -6.17 4.28 -7.58
N PRO A 323 -7.14 5.12 -7.21
CA PRO A 323 -7.44 5.39 -5.81
C PRO A 323 -8.20 4.21 -5.19
N LEU A 324 -7.86 3.85 -3.93
CA LEU A 324 -8.73 3.04 -3.08
C LEU A 324 -9.85 3.94 -2.55
N VAL A 325 -11.08 3.67 -2.94
CA VAL A 325 -12.23 4.51 -2.58
C VAL A 325 -13.01 3.84 -1.44
N GLU A 326 -13.22 4.56 -0.35
CA GLU A 326 -14.11 4.10 0.71
C GLU A 326 -15.52 3.90 0.14
N ASN A 327 -16.06 2.72 0.33
CA ASN A 327 -17.40 2.32 -0.14
C ASN A 327 -18.08 1.40 0.90
N ALA A 328 -19.30 0.98 0.62
CA ALA A 328 -20.07 0.14 1.54
C ALA A 328 -19.38 -1.19 1.86
N GLN A 329 -18.62 -1.77 0.92
CA GLN A 329 -17.91 -3.03 1.11
C GLN A 329 -16.68 -2.84 1.99
N THR A 330 -15.85 -1.81 1.71
CA THR A 330 -14.69 -1.45 2.54
C THR A 330 -15.13 -1.12 3.97
N HIS A 331 -16.23 -0.36 4.11
CA HIS A 331 -16.79 -0.01 5.41
C HIS A 331 -17.26 -1.26 6.19
N ALA A 332 -17.92 -2.21 5.53
CA ALA A 332 -18.34 -3.46 6.16
C ALA A 332 -17.15 -4.30 6.64
N LEU A 333 -16.07 -4.38 5.85
CA LEU A 333 -14.82 -5.04 6.24
C LEU A 333 -14.19 -4.35 7.45
N ALA A 334 -14.14 -3.01 7.47
CA ALA A 334 -13.60 -2.24 8.58
C ALA A 334 -14.42 -2.44 9.87
N LEU A 335 -15.75 -2.45 9.82
CA LEU A 335 -16.60 -2.77 10.98
C LEU A 335 -16.40 -4.20 11.46
N HIS A 336 -16.11 -5.15 10.57
CA HIS A 336 -15.77 -6.51 10.95
C HIS A 336 -14.46 -6.56 11.75
N THR A 337 -13.46 -5.78 11.35
CA THR A 337 -12.21 -5.67 12.14
C THR A 337 -12.42 -5.04 13.50
N ASP A 338 -13.32 -4.05 13.63
CA ASP A 338 -13.70 -3.48 14.93
C ASP A 338 -14.23 -4.55 15.90
N ALA A 339 -15.11 -5.42 15.39
CA ALA A 339 -15.68 -6.50 16.20
C ALA A 339 -14.59 -7.46 16.71
N ILE A 340 -13.65 -7.84 15.83
CA ILE A 340 -12.51 -8.71 16.19
C ILE A 340 -11.59 -8.00 17.20
N TYR A 341 -11.26 -6.72 17.00
CA TYR A 341 -10.38 -5.98 17.90
C TYR A 341 -11.00 -5.77 19.30
N ALA A 342 -12.33 -5.64 19.35
CA ALA A 342 -13.06 -5.57 20.61
C ALA A 342 -12.94 -6.86 21.44
N GLU A 343 -12.67 -8.03 20.85
CA GLU A 343 -12.36 -9.28 21.54
C GLU A 343 -11.08 -9.15 22.40
N LEU A 344 -10.14 -8.27 22.00
CA LEU A 344 -8.93 -7.95 22.76
C LEU A 344 -9.13 -6.79 23.74
N GLY A 345 -10.34 -6.24 23.86
CA GLY A 345 -10.62 -5.03 24.62
C GLY A 345 -9.95 -3.79 24.01
N LYS A 346 -9.60 -3.83 22.72
CA LYS A 346 -8.93 -2.76 21.96
C LYS A 346 -9.90 -2.10 20.98
N LYS A 347 -9.49 -0.92 20.49
CA LYS A 347 -10.16 -0.21 19.40
C LYS A 347 -9.14 0.00 18.28
N ILE A 348 -9.62 -0.08 17.06
CA ILE A 348 -8.85 0.27 15.86
C ILE A 348 -9.50 1.47 15.19
N GLY A 349 -8.71 2.38 14.67
CA GLY A 349 -9.21 3.52 13.90
C GLY A 349 -9.39 3.17 12.44
N HIS A 350 -10.18 3.99 11.73
CA HIS A 350 -10.31 3.92 10.28
C HIS A 350 -9.86 5.25 9.69
N GLY A 351 -9.00 5.20 8.72
CA GLY A 351 -8.41 6.39 8.10
C GLY A 351 -7.98 6.13 6.67
N GLY A 352 -7.11 6.99 6.20
CA GLY A 352 -6.47 6.84 4.90
C GLY A 352 -5.45 7.95 4.69
N ASN A 353 -4.61 7.76 3.71
CA ASN A 353 -3.46 8.63 3.47
C ASN A 353 -3.20 8.87 1.98
N GLY A 354 -2.12 9.59 1.68
CA GLY A 354 -1.71 9.93 0.32
C GLY A 354 -0.91 8.84 -0.40
N GLY A 355 -0.57 7.74 0.28
CA GLY A 355 0.07 6.58 -0.34
C GLY A 355 -0.88 5.84 -1.27
N ALA A 356 -0.36 5.03 -2.16
CA ALA A 356 -1.11 4.14 -3.03
C ALA A 356 -0.76 2.69 -2.68
N SER A 357 -1.54 1.72 -3.14
CA SER A 357 -1.27 0.29 -2.93
C SER A 357 -2.05 -0.58 -3.91
N GLU A 358 -1.75 -1.86 -3.92
CA GLU A 358 -2.41 -2.86 -4.77
C GLU A 358 -3.87 -3.11 -4.39
N SER A 359 -4.28 -2.81 -3.15
CA SER A 359 -5.69 -2.91 -2.74
C SER A 359 -6.61 -2.08 -3.64
N ALA A 360 -6.11 -0.93 -4.13
CA ALA A 360 -6.83 -0.11 -5.09
C ALA A 360 -6.98 -0.80 -6.46
N VAL A 361 -5.99 -1.60 -6.87
CA VAL A 361 -6.06 -2.39 -8.11
C VAL A 361 -7.10 -3.51 -7.96
N ALA A 362 -7.12 -4.20 -6.82
CA ALA A 362 -8.13 -5.21 -6.52
C ALA A 362 -9.55 -4.62 -6.51
N GLN A 363 -9.73 -3.46 -5.87
CA GLN A 363 -11.03 -2.77 -5.86
C GLN A 363 -11.45 -2.33 -7.28
N SER A 364 -10.51 -1.95 -8.14
CA SER A 364 -10.81 -1.49 -9.50
C SER A 364 -11.46 -2.54 -10.40
N VAL A 365 -11.30 -3.82 -10.06
CA VAL A 365 -11.95 -4.95 -10.75
C VAL A 365 -13.21 -5.46 -10.00
N GLY A 366 -13.62 -4.76 -8.95
CA GLY A 366 -14.85 -5.03 -8.21
C GLY A 366 -14.70 -5.93 -6.98
N THR A 367 -13.47 -6.33 -6.62
CA THR A 367 -13.20 -7.13 -5.44
C THR A 367 -13.18 -6.24 -4.20
N PRO A 368 -13.96 -6.57 -3.14
CA PRO A 368 -13.85 -5.86 -1.86
C PRO A 368 -12.43 -5.92 -1.34
N ALA A 369 -11.89 -4.79 -0.90
CA ALA A 369 -10.51 -4.67 -0.46
C ALA A 369 -10.41 -3.97 0.89
N LEU A 370 -9.48 -4.39 1.75
CA LEU A 370 -9.13 -3.73 3.01
C LEU A 370 -7.61 -3.68 3.15
N ASP A 371 -7.12 -2.53 3.58
CA ASP A 371 -5.70 -2.20 3.58
C ASP A 371 -5.19 -1.80 4.97
N GLY A 372 -3.86 -1.73 5.15
CA GLY A 372 -3.26 -1.32 6.41
C GLY A 372 -3.33 -2.40 7.50
N LEU A 373 -3.30 -3.69 7.12
CA LEU A 373 -3.42 -4.82 8.04
C LEU A 373 -2.10 -5.24 8.67
N GLY A 374 -0.97 -4.71 8.21
CA GLY A 374 0.36 -4.91 8.79
C GLY A 374 0.52 -4.30 10.19
N ALA A 375 1.73 -4.41 10.75
CA ALA A 375 2.07 -3.78 12.02
C ALA A 375 2.03 -2.24 11.92
N VAL A 376 1.75 -1.58 13.06
CA VAL A 376 1.73 -0.11 13.08
C VAL A 376 3.15 0.44 13.08
N GLY A 377 3.39 1.42 12.22
CA GLY A 377 4.69 2.04 12.06
C GLY A 377 4.63 3.51 11.67
N GLY A 378 5.76 4.01 11.22
CA GLY A 378 5.89 5.38 10.75
C GLY A 378 7.27 5.68 10.20
N ASP A 379 7.43 6.92 9.72
CA ASP A 379 8.63 7.44 9.07
C ASP A 379 9.06 6.60 7.86
N PHE A 380 8.07 5.98 7.17
CA PHE A 380 8.28 5.16 5.99
C PHE A 380 9.08 5.93 4.93
N HIS A 381 9.87 5.23 4.11
CA HIS A 381 10.76 5.79 3.09
C HIS A 381 11.87 6.69 3.63
N THR A 382 12.13 6.65 4.95
CA THR A 382 13.26 7.41 5.56
C THR A 382 14.23 6.52 6.32
N ASP A 383 15.37 7.07 6.71
CA ASP A 383 16.36 6.36 7.54
C ASP A 383 15.88 6.12 8.99
N HIS A 384 14.74 6.66 9.36
CA HIS A 384 14.14 6.57 10.69
C HIS A 384 12.94 5.66 10.76
N GLU A 385 12.65 4.93 9.70
CA GLU A 385 11.54 3.97 9.62
C GLU A 385 11.49 3.03 10.82
N TRP A 386 10.28 2.81 11.34
CA TRP A 386 10.06 1.99 12.53
C TRP A 386 8.69 1.31 12.51
N ILE A 387 8.57 0.21 13.28
CA ILE A 387 7.29 -0.36 13.70
C ILE A 387 7.22 -0.47 15.22
N ASP A 388 6.01 -0.39 15.78
CA ASP A 388 5.74 -0.67 17.19
C ASP A 388 5.48 -2.17 17.37
N LEU A 389 6.43 -2.90 17.94
CA LEU A 389 6.31 -4.34 18.23
C LEU A 389 5.19 -4.69 19.22
N ASN A 390 4.64 -3.70 19.94
CA ASN A 390 3.47 -3.92 20.80
C ASN A 390 2.17 -4.11 19.98
N THR A 391 2.17 -3.69 18.71
CA THR A 391 1.05 -3.87 17.79
C THR A 391 1.11 -5.20 17.03
N LEU A 392 2.25 -5.88 17.00
CA LEU A 392 2.45 -7.10 16.22
C LEU A 392 1.48 -8.22 16.64
N GLU A 393 1.37 -8.53 17.94
CA GLU A 393 0.44 -9.56 18.42
C GLU A 393 -1.03 -9.22 18.17
N PRO A 394 -1.53 -8.01 18.48
CA PRO A 394 -2.89 -7.61 18.14
C PRO A 394 -3.19 -7.71 16.65
N ARG A 395 -2.24 -7.31 15.77
CA ARG A 395 -2.42 -7.36 14.32
C ARG A 395 -2.41 -8.81 13.79
N VAL A 396 -1.54 -9.66 14.30
CA VAL A 396 -1.56 -11.11 13.98
C VAL A 396 -2.87 -11.75 14.45
N TYR A 397 -3.37 -11.40 15.65
CA TYR A 397 -4.66 -11.89 16.13
C TYR A 397 -5.79 -11.44 15.20
N LEU A 398 -5.88 -10.14 14.93
CA LEU A 398 -6.84 -9.56 14.01
C LEU A 398 -6.86 -10.31 12.68
N PHE A 399 -5.69 -10.41 12.05
CA PHE A 399 -5.60 -10.99 10.71
C PHE A 399 -5.92 -12.49 10.70
N THR A 400 -5.48 -13.24 11.73
CA THR A 400 -5.85 -14.65 11.88
C THR A 400 -7.38 -14.82 11.97
N ARG A 401 -8.05 -14.03 12.83
CA ARG A 401 -9.50 -14.08 13.00
C ARG A 401 -10.24 -13.64 11.73
N LEU A 402 -9.73 -12.61 11.06
CA LEU A 402 -10.30 -12.11 9.81
C LEU A 402 -10.26 -13.18 8.70
N LEU A 403 -9.15 -13.90 8.55
CA LEU A 403 -9.02 -15.04 7.65
C LEU A 403 -10.01 -16.16 8.01
N MET A 404 -10.15 -16.49 9.29
CA MET A 404 -11.07 -17.53 9.76
C MET A 404 -12.52 -17.18 9.47
N GLU A 405 -12.96 -15.98 9.81
CA GLU A 405 -14.36 -15.59 9.67
C GLU A 405 -14.75 -15.34 8.21
N THR A 406 -13.85 -14.71 7.44
CA THR A 406 -14.07 -14.50 6.00
C THR A 406 -14.03 -15.81 5.22
N GLY A 407 -13.17 -16.73 5.60
CA GLY A 407 -13.13 -18.08 5.02
C GLY A 407 -14.44 -18.83 5.17
N ALA A 408 -15.03 -18.77 6.38
CA ALA A 408 -16.31 -19.40 6.68
C ALA A 408 -17.50 -18.66 6.03
N ARG A 409 -17.45 -17.33 5.96
CA ARG A 409 -18.54 -16.44 5.48
C ARG A 409 -17.98 -15.30 4.62
N PRO A 410 -17.78 -15.54 3.32
CA PRO A 410 -17.23 -14.50 2.44
C PRO A 410 -18.20 -13.31 2.30
N PRO A 411 -17.66 -12.08 2.11
CA PRO A 411 -18.48 -10.90 1.89
C PRO A 411 -19.41 -11.07 0.69
N GLY A 412 -20.67 -10.64 0.83
CA GLY A 412 -21.64 -10.59 -0.28
C GLY A 412 -22.25 -11.92 -0.71
N LYS A 413 -22.08 -12.99 0.07
CA LYS A 413 -22.72 -14.30 -0.16
C LYS A 413 -23.64 -14.73 0.98
#